data_fd25a18028d3277ec4a94bf3dd05fb8a
#
_entry.id   fd25a18028d3277ec4a94bf3dd05fb8a
#
_cell.length_a   1.000
_cell.length_b   1.000
_cell.length_c   1.000
_cell.angle_alpha   90.00
_cell.angle_beta   90.00
_cell.angle_gamma   90.00
#
_symmetry.space_group_name_H-M   'P 1'
#
loop_
_entity.id
_entity.type
_entity.pdbx_description
1 polymer ?
#
loop_
_entity_poly.entity_id
_entity_poly.type
_entity_poly.pdbx_seq_one_letter_code
_entity_poly.pdbx_strand_id
1 'polypeptide(L)'
;MREAVKKYIAEHYEDYVKDLEALTNIDSGNGDREGTEAANKFVAEKMTAIGATTEFRYNDRACHLISRLKGTGKYTILLVAHVDTVFKKGEAARRPFHVDENNFAWGPGVGDDKATVVEVIYGLEALKAA
;
A
#
# COMPACT_ATOMS: atom_id res chain seq x y z
N MET A 1 0.68 20.94 -12.66
CA MET A 1 0.86 19.99 -11.55
C MET A 1 -0.48 19.48 -10.98
N ARG A 2 -1.31 20.28 -10.30
CA ARG A 2 -2.56 19.78 -9.66
C ARG A 2 -3.49 19.05 -10.61
N GLU A 3 -3.76 19.60 -11.79
CA GLU A 3 -4.66 18.97 -12.79
C GLU A 3 -4.03 17.72 -13.43
N ALA A 4 -2.70 17.68 -13.61
CA ALA A 4 -2.00 16.49 -14.08
C ALA A 4 -2.09 15.34 -13.06
N VAL A 5 -1.92 15.64 -11.78
CA VAL A 5 -2.10 14.65 -10.69
C VAL A 5 -3.53 14.09 -10.68
N LYS A 6 -4.54 14.96 -10.73
CA LYS A 6 -5.94 14.52 -10.76
C LYS A 6 -6.24 13.63 -11.99
N LYS A 7 -5.74 14.01 -13.14
CA LYS A 7 -5.90 13.24 -14.37
C LYS A 7 -5.26 11.86 -14.21
N TYR A 8 -4.02 11.79 -13.72
CA TYR A 8 -3.33 10.53 -13.48
C TYR A 8 -4.13 9.62 -12.56
N ILE A 9 -4.59 10.12 -11.42
CA ILE A 9 -5.39 9.35 -10.47
C ILE A 9 -6.69 8.83 -11.11
N ALA A 10 -7.38 9.67 -11.89
CA ALA A 10 -8.60 9.24 -12.57
C ALA A 10 -8.36 8.15 -13.62
N GLU A 11 -7.27 8.23 -14.36
CA GLU A 11 -6.88 7.25 -15.39
C GLU A 11 -6.40 5.92 -14.79
N HIS A 12 -5.89 5.91 -13.55
CA HIS A 12 -5.34 4.72 -12.87
C HIS A 12 -6.22 4.23 -11.70
N TYR A 13 -7.45 4.70 -11.61
CA TYR A 13 -8.34 4.33 -10.49
C TYR A 13 -8.62 2.82 -10.42
N GLU A 14 -8.84 2.17 -11.56
CA GLU A 14 -9.06 0.73 -11.59
C GLU A 14 -7.83 -0.08 -11.16
N ASP A 15 -6.64 0.40 -11.50
CA ASP A 15 -5.38 -0.23 -11.08
C ASP A 15 -5.16 -0.04 -9.57
N TYR A 16 -5.51 1.14 -9.04
CA TYR A 16 -5.53 1.39 -7.59
C TYR A 16 -6.43 0.38 -6.87
N VAL A 17 -7.65 0.14 -7.36
CA VAL A 17 -8.59 -0.81 -6.75
C VAL A 17 -8.05 -2.23 -6.81
N LYS A 18 -7.44 -2.66 -7.92
CA LYS A 18 -6.78 -3.98 -8.05
C LYS A 18 -5.61 -4.14 -7.07
N ASP A 19 -4.80 -3.12 -6.90
CA ASP A 19 -3.68 -3.15 -5.97
C ASP A 19 -4.16 -3.15 -4.51
N LEU A 20 -5.23 -2.44 -4.20
CA LEU A 20 -5.87 -2.50 -2.89
C LEU A 20 -6.46 -3.88 -2.62
N GLU A 21 -7.11 -4.51 -3.61
CA GLU A 21 -7.57 -5.90 -3.53
C GLU A 21 -6.40 -6.84 -3.24
N ALA A 22 -5.33 -6.76 -4.04
CA ALA A 22 -4.17 -7.63 -3.87
C ALA A 22 -3.56 -7.50 -2.47
N LEU A 23 -3.35 -6.27 -1.99
CA LEU A 23 -2.79 -6.02 -0.66
C LEU A 23 -3.75 -6.45 0.46
N THR A 24 -5.05 -6.20 0.30
CA THR A 24 -6.08 -6.57 1.30
C THR A 24 -6.19 -8.08 1.45
N ASN A 25 -6.01 -8.84 0.38
CA ASN A 25 -6.05 -10.30 0.39
C ASN A 25 -4.77 -10.97 0.90
N ILE A 26 -3.76 -10.21 1.30
CA ILE A 26 -2.59 -10.72 2.03
C ILE A 26 -2.88 -10.64 3.53
N ASP A 27 -2.91 -11.78 4.22
CA ASP A 27 -2.95 -11.79 5.68
C ASP A 27 -1.68 -11.15 6.25
N SER A 28 -1.83 -10.14 7.10
CA SER A 28 -0.72 -9.43 7.72
C SER A 28 -1.06 -9.01 9.15
N GLY A 29 -1.49 -9.96 9.95
CA GLY A 29 -1.88 -9.70 11.33
C GLY A 29 -0.73 -9.19 12.21
N ASN A 30 -1.05 -8.38 13.22
CA ASN A 30 -0.06 -7.92 14.19
C ASN A 30 0.60 -9.11 14.89
N GLY A 31 1.93 -9.19 14.81
CA GLY A 31 2.72 -10.30 15.32
C GLY A 31 2.93 -11.44 14.31
N ASP A 32 2.35 -11.36 13.11
CA ASP A 32 2.64 -12.25 12.00
C ASP A 32 3.76 -11.64 11.14
N ARG A 33 4.99 -12.03 11.44
CA ARG A 33 6.18 -11.55 10.72
C ARG A 33 6.15 -11.96 9.24
N GLU A 34 5.74 -13.18 8.93
CA GLU A 34 5.67 -13.67 7.55
C GLU A 34 4.61 -12.92 6.74
N GLY A 35 3.44 -12.70 7.35
CA GLY A 35 2.36 -11.95 6.73
C GLY A 35 2.72 -10.48 6.48
N THR A 36 3.34 -9.81 7.46
CA THR A 36 3.80 -8.43 7.27
C THR A 36 4.95 -8.35 6.27
N GLU A 37 5.81 -9.37 6.17
CA GLU A 37 6.83 -9.44 5.12
C GLU A 37 6.20 -9.60 3.73
N ALA A 38 5.22 -10.48 3.57
CA ALA A 38 4.52 -10.66 2.30
C ALA A 38 3.83 -9.38 1.83
N ALA A 39 3.12 -8.69 2.73
CA ALA A 39 2.51 -7.41 2.43
C ALA A 39 3.54 -6.33 2.05
N ASN A 40 4.63 -6.23 2.79
CA ASN A 40 5.69 -5.26 2.50
C ASN A 40 6.49 -5.59 1.23
N LYS A 41 6.60 -6.86 0.83
CA LYS A 41 7.18 -7.23 -0.48
C LYS A 41 6.33 -6.69 -1.62
N PHE A 42 5.01 -6.83 -1.55
CA PHE A 42 4.09 -6.24 -2.53
C PHE A 42 4.31 -4.71 -2.64
N VAL A 43 4.37 -4.00 -1.51
CA VAL A 43 4.62 -2.56 -1.49
C VAL A 43 6.00 -2.21 -2.06
N ALA A 44 7.04 -2.98 -1.70
CA ALA A 44 8.40 -2.77 -2.19
C ALA A 44 8.52 -2.91 -3.71
N GLU A 45 7.82 -3.88 -4.32
CA GLU A 45 7.77 -4.03 -5.77
C GLU A 45 7.19 -2.79 -6.44
N LYS A 46 6.07 -2.27 -5.95
CA LYS A 46 5.44 -1.04 -6.45
C LYS A 46 6.34 0.18 -6.28
N MET A 47 6.93 0.34 -5.10
CA MET A 47 7.86 1.44 -4.82
C MET A 47 9.12 1.39 -5.69
N THR A 48 9.65 0.19 -5.93
CA THR A 48 10.80 0.00 -6.82
C THR A 48 10.46 0.34 -8.26
N ALA A 49 9.25 0.00 -8.72
CA ALA A 49 8.79 0.33 -10.08
C ALA A 49 8.76 1.83 -10.34
N ILE A 50 8.50 2.65 -9.34
CA ILE A 50 8.56 4.12 -9.44
C ILE A 50 9.96 4.70 -9.20
N GLY A 51 10.95 3.84 -8.98
CA GLY A 51 12.35 4.24 -8.84
C GLY A 51 12.79 4.51 -7.40
N ALA A 52 12.05 4.07 -6.40
CA ALA A 52 12.48 4.11 -5.02
C ALA A 52 13.52 3.03 -4.71
N THR A 53 14.41 3.30 -3.78
CA THR A 53 15.22 2.28 -3.12
C THR A 53 14.46 1.77 -1.90
N THR A 54 14.47 0.46 -1.69
CA THR A 54 13.73 -0.21 -0.61
C THR A 54 14.67 -0.95 0.32
N GLU A 55 14.35 -0.95 1.61
CA GLU A 55 15.11 -1.62 2.66
C GLU A 55 14.14 -2.29 3.63
N PHE A 56 14.33 -3.57 3.90
CA PHE A 56 13.58 -4.30 4.90
C PHE A 56 14.26 -4.27 6.26
N ARG A 57 13.48 -4.04 7.31
CA ARG A 57 13.91 -4.13 8.70
C ARG A 57 13.04 -5.14 9.44
N TYR A 58 13.67 -6.01 10.19
CA TYR A 58 13.01 -7.13 10.87
C TYR A 58 13.14 -7.01 12.38
N ASN A 59 12.09 -7.42 13.06
CA ASN A 59 12.13 -7.79 14.48
C ASN A 59 11.43 -9.15 14.66
N ASP A 60 11.27 -9.60 15.89
CA ASP A 60 10.69 -10.90 16.19
C ASP A 60 9.23 -11.03 15.76
N ARG A 61 8.52 -9.90 15.61
CA ARG A 61 7.07 -9.85 15.39
C ARG A 61 6.65 -9.32 14.04
N ALA A 62 7.53 -8.59 13.36
CA ALA A 62 7.16 -7.88 12.15
C ALA A 62 8.33 -7.69 11.19
N CYS A 63 7.99 -7.49 9.94
CA CYS A 63 8.83 -6.91 8.91
C CYS A 63 8.39 -5.47 8.66
N HIS A 64 9.32 -4.54 8.59
CA HIS A 64 9.08 -3.15 8.24
C HIS A 64 9.74 -2.83 6.90
N LEU A 65 9.14 -1.96 6.13
CA LEU A 65 9.67 -1.47 4.86
C LEU A 65 10.02 0.02 4.99
N ILE A 66 11.21 0.36 4.55
CA ILE A 66 11.65 1.75 4.37
C ILE A 66 11.89 1.95 2.88
N SER A 67 11.15 2.88 2.28
CA SER A 67 11.32 3.25 0.87
C SER A 67 11.79 4.69 0.76
N ARG A 68 12.74 4.94 -0.13
CA ARG A 68 13.27 6.29 -0.38
C ARG A 68 13.17 6.62 -1.85
N LEU A 69 12.35 7.61 -2.17
CA LEU A 69 12.22 8.17 -3.52
C LEU A 69 12.93 9.52 -3.56
N LYS A 70 13.96 9.63 -4.38
CA LYS A 70 14.73 10.86 -4.52
C LYS A 70 13.96 11.86 -5.38
N GLY A 71 13.72 13.02 -4.82
CA GLY A 71 13.18 14.19 -5.54
C GLY A 71 14.27 15.25 -5.84
N THR A 72 13.84 16.35 -6.43
CA THR A 72 14.68 17.51 -6.75
C THR A 72 14.46 18.69 -5.80
N GLY A 73 13.51 18.58 -4.89
CA GLY A 73 13.13 19.62 -3.93
C GLY A 73 14.16 19.79 -2.79
N LYS A 74 13.95 20.83 -2.01
CA LYS A 74 14.82 21.17 -0.85
C LYS A 74 14.44 20.39 0.42
N TYR A 75 13.22 19.85 0.47
CA TYR A 75 12.68 19.24 1.68
C TYR A 75 12.57 17.73 1.52
N THR A 76 12.76 17.03 2.65
CA THR A 76 12.43 15.62 2.77
C THR A 76 11.09 15.49 3.47
N ILE A 77 10.16 14.72 2.89
CA ILE A 77 8.85 14.44 3.46
C ILE A 77 8.86 12.99 3.93
N LEU A 78 8.46 12.77 5.17
CA LEU A 78 8.23 11.44 5.71
C LEU A 78 6.74 11.12 5.57
N LEU A 79 6.43 10.04 4.84
CA LEU A 79 5.11 9.44 4.76
C LEU A 79 5.12 8.17 5.62
N VAL A 80 4.10 8.00 6.46
CA VAL A 80 3.99 6.84 7.37
C VAL A 80 2.63 6.20 7.16
N ALA A 81 2.65 4.90 6.91
CA ALA A 81 1.46 4.05 6.83
C ALA A 81 1.83 2.65 7.33
N HIS A 82 0.86 1.78 7.56
CA HIS A 82 1.13 0.44 8.05
C HIS A 82 0.35 -0.64 7.28
N VAL A 83 0.91 -1.84 7.20
CA VAL A 83 0.31 -2.99 6.50
C VAL A 83 -0.28 -4.02 7.46
N ASP A 84 0.08 -3.94 8.75
CA ASP A 84 -0.42 -4.88 9.74
C ASP A 84 -1.89 -4.60 10.10
N THR A 85 -2.56 -5.66 10.50
CA THR A 85 -3.98 -5.63 10.86
C THR A 85 -4.19 -6.29 12.22
N VAL A 86 -5.36 -6.10 12.81
CA VAL A 86 -5.77 -6.78 14.05
C VAL A 86 -6.27 -8.21 13.80
N PHE A 87 -6.34 -8.65 12.56
CA PHE A 87 -6.91 -9.93 12.18
C PHE A 87 -5.89 -11.05 12.19
N LYS A 88 -6.36 -12.27 12.46
CA LYS A 88 -5.53 -13.48 12.46
C LYS A 88 -5.33 -14.01 11.03
N LYS A 89 -4.30 -14.82 10.85
CA LYS A 89 -4.06 -15.55 9.60
C LYS A 89 -5.29 -16.37 9.20
N GLY A 90 -5.64 -16.30 7.91
CA GLY A 90 -6.83 -16.93 7.33
C GLY A 90 -8.03 -15.98 7.20
N GLU A 91 -7.95 -14.76 7.73
CA GLU A 91 -9.06 -13.82 7.66
C GLU A 91 -9.31 -13.29 6.25
N ALA A 92 -8.26 -13.09 5.46
CA ALA A 92 -8.37 -12.68 4.06
C ALA A 92 -9.13 -13.73 3.21
N ALA A 93 -8.90 -15.02 3.47
CA ALA A 93 -9.66 -16.09 2.81
C ALA A 93 -11.13 -16.15 3.28
N ARG A 94 -11.41 -15.86 4.56
CA ARG A 94 -12.76 -15.87 5.14
C ARG A 94 -13.58 -14.66 4.69
N ARG A 95 -12.96 -13.50 4.56
CA ARG A 95 -13.59 -12.24 4.14
C ARG A 95 -12.74 -11.56 3.06
N PRO A 96 -12.69 -12.13 1.84
CA PRO A 96 -11.88 -11.58 0.77
C PRO A 96 -12.34 -10.17 0.39
N PHE A 97 -11.43 -9.41 -0.19
CA PHE A 97 -11.77 -8.09 -0.72
C PHE A 97 -12.94 -8.17 -1.69
N HIS A 98 -13.87 -7.25 -1.57
CA HIS A 98 -14.92 -6.99 -2.56
C HIS A 98 -15.39 -5.55 -2.47
N VAL A 99 -15.93 -5.06 -3.56
CA VAL A 99 -16.64 -3.77 -3.62
C VAL A 99 -18.12 -4.07 -3.72
N ASP A 100 -18.93 -3.48 -2.85
CA ASP A 100 -20.37 -3.69 -2.84
C ASP A 100 -21.12 -2.76 -3.82
N GLU A 101 -22.42 -2.92 -3.90
CA GLU A 101 -23.33 -2.16 -4.77
C GLU A 101 -23.38 -0.66 -4.46
N ASN A 102 -22.97 -0.26 -3.26
CA ASN A 102 -22.88 1.12 -2.84
C ASN A 102 -21.47 1.71 -3.04
N ASN A 103 -20.59 0.98 -3.71
CA ASN A 103 -19.20 1.33 -3.96
C ASN A 103 -18.34 1.43 -2.70
N PHE A 104 -18.64 0.64 -1.66
CA PHE A 104 -17.79 0.46 -0.50
C PHE A 104 -16.89 -0.76 -0.67
N ALA A 105 -15.60 -0.57 -0.37
CA ALA A 105 -14.63 -1.66 -0.35
C ALA A 105 -14.61 -2.34 1.03
N TRP A 106 -14.65 -3.66 1.03
CA TRP A 106 -14.64 -4.53 2.20
C TRP A 106 -13.45 -5.48 2.18
N GLY A 107 -12.91 -5.79 3.33
CA GLY A 107 -11.81 -6.74 3.50
C GLY A 107 -10.94 -6.43 4.72
N PRO A 108 -10.07 -7.37 5.18
CA PRO A 108 -9.24 -7.17 6.37
C PRO A 108 -8.22 -6.04 6.18
N GLY A 109 -8.35 -4.98 6.97
CA GLY A 109 -7.45 -3.83 6.92
C GLY A 109 -7.65 -2.92 5.71
N VAL A 110 -8.74 -3.06 4.94
CA VAL A 110 -8.98 -2.24 3.74
C VAL A 110 -8.98 -0.74 4.04
N GLY A 111 -9.58 -0.31 5.14
CA GLY A 111 -9.62 1.10 5.56
C GLY A 111 -8.59 1.46 6.63
N ASP A 112 -7.98 0.47 7.28
CA ASP A 112 -7.00 0.64 8.35
C ASP A 112 -5.89 -0.42 8.24
N ASP A 113 -4.82 -0.17 7.51
CA ASP A 113 -4.45 1.09 6.84
C ASP A 113 -4.02 0.85 5.37
N LYS A 114 -4.45 -0.30 4.76
CA LYS A 114 -3.98 -0.73 3.43
C LYS A 114 -4.38 0.23 2.31
N ALA A 115 -5.54 0.91 2.43
CA ALA A 115 -5.91 1.94 1.47
C ALA A 115 -4.90 3.08 1.46
N THR A 116 -4.51 3.60 2.64
CA THR A 116 -3.49 4.66 2.75
C THR A 116 -2.15 4.22 2.17
N VAL A 117 -1.76 2.96 2.38
CA VAL A 117 -0.52 2.42 1.77
C VAL A 117 -0.57 2.52 0.24
N VAL A 118 -1.68 2.11 -0.37
CA VAL A 118 -1.86 2.18 -1.82
C VAL A 118 -1.99 3.64 -2.29
N GLU A 119 -2.68 4.51 -1.53
CA GLU A 119 -2.75 5.95 -1.80
C GLU A 119 -1.38 6.62 -1.85
N VAL A 120 -0.47 6.24 -0.96
CA VAL A 120 0.92 6.75 -0.97
C VAL A 120 1.62 6.35 -2.28
N ILE A 121 1.47 5.11 -2.73
CA ILE A 121 2.09 4.63 -3.98
C ILE A 121 1.57 5.46 -5.16
N TYR A 122 0.26 5.50 -5.37
CA TYR A 122 -0.37 6.20 -6.49
C TYR A 122 -0.19 7.72 -6.43
N GLY A 123 -0.16 8.29 -5.22
CA GLY A 123 0.16 9.71 -5.03
C GLY A 123 1.58 10.05 -5.49
N LEU A 124 2.56 9.21 -5.18
CA LEU A 124 3.94 9.38 -5.61
C LEU A 124 4.10 9.14 -7.12
N GLU A 125 3.42 8.15 -7.69
CA GLU A 125 3.35 7.94 -9.14
C GLU A 125 2.80 9.16 -9.88
N ALA A 126 1.67 9.68 -9.40
CA ALA A 126 1.03 10.86 -9.99
C ALA A 126 1.92 12.10 -9.92
N LEU A 127 2.62 12.31 -8.80
CA LEU A 127 3.58 13.41 -8.66
C LEU A 127 4.78 13.26 -9.59
N LYS A 128 5.22 12.04 -9.83
CA LYS A 128 6.34 11.76 -10.74
C LYS A 128 5.94 11.94 -12.21
N ALA A 129 4.69 11.63 -12.56
CA ALA A 129 4.13 11.79 -13.90
C ALA A 129 3.76 13.25 -14.24
N ALA A 130 3.57 14.12 -13.25
CA ALA A 130 3.16 15.52 -13.39
C ALA A 130 4.31 16.48 -13.57
#